data_34648e8c78171d6739401becb3ed2704
#
_entry.id   34648e8c78171d6739401becb3ed2704
#
_cell.length_a   1.000
_cell.length_b   1.000
_cell.length_c   1.000
_cell.angle_alpha   90.00
_cell.angle_beta   90.00
_cell.angle_gamma   90.00
#
_symmetry.space_group_name_H-M   'P 1'
#
loop_
_entity.id
_entity.type
_entity.pdbx_description
1 polymer ?
#
loop_
_entity_poly.entity_id
_entity_poly.type
_entity_poly.pdbx_seq_one_letter_code
_entity_poly.pdbx_strand_id
1 'polypeptide(L)'
;KVMNKYMNIVDKPAVDGYDIITTIDVGIQDIAEKALVDQLKNLNAVWGVAIVMDVATGDVKANVNMTRGADGNYYEMKNLAVSNLMEPGSTFKTASIMVALEDKYITPDYEVDTQSGIVNMHGSWMRDWNWHRGGYGKIDVTRILEVSSNVGVSSIIDKFYRDNPQKFIDGLRRMSIDKPLNLG
;
A
#
# COMPACT_ATOMS: atom_id res chain seq x y z
N LYS A 1 -53.55 -2.51 13.04
CA LYS A 1 -54.31 -1.56 12.20
C LYS A 1 -53.69 -0.17 12.09
N VAL A 2 -52.73 0.19 12.88
CA VAL A 2 -52.11 1.52 12.85
C VAL A 2 -50.90 1.58 11.89
N MET A 3 -50.27 0.47 11.60
CA MET A 3 -49.07 0.41 10.73
C MET A 3 -49.36 0.63 9.23
N ASN A 4 -50.55 0.41 8.78
CA ASN A 4 -50.89 0.56 7.34
C ASN A 4 -51.12 2.01 6.89
N LYS A 5 -51.10 2.99 7.81
CA LYS A 5 -51.40 4.38 7.49
C LYS A 5 -50.18 5.17 7.01
N TYR A 6 -48.98 4.61 7.15
CA TYR A 6 -47.71 5.31 6.85
C TYR A 6 -46.79 4.60 5.86
N MET A 7 -47.23 3.47 5.31
CA MET A 7 -46.49 2.86 4.21
C MET A 7 -47.01 3.44 2.89
N ASN A 8 -46.45 4.52 2.43
CA ASN A 8 -46.44 4.83 1.02
C ASN A 8 -45.58 3.75 0.34
N ILE A 9 -46.19 2.68 -0.09
CA ILE A 9 -45.56 1.73 -1.01
C ILE A 9 -45.42 2.47 -2.34
N VAL A 10 -44.25 3.06 -2.55
CA VAL A 10 -43.88 3.52 -3.87
C VAL A 10 -43.58 2.24 -4.66
N ASP A 11 -44.58 1.78 -5.39
CA ASP A 11 -44.45 0.66 -6.33
C ASP A 11 -43.57 1.16 -7.50
N LYS A 12 -42.27 1.04 -7.33
CA LYS A 12 -41.32 1.26 -8.42
C LYS A 12 -41.14 -0.11 -9.11
N PRO A 13 -41.50 -0.24 -10.39
CA PRO A 13 -41.21 -1.45 -11.12
C PRO A 13 -39.70 -1.73 -11.08
N ALA A 14 -39.38 -3.02 -11.05
CA ALA A 14 -37.98 -3.43 -11.19
C ALA A 14 -37.44 -2.90 -12.53
N VAL A 15 -36.24 -2.36 -12.49
CA VAL A 15 -35.51 -1.94 -13.67
C VAL A 15 -34.29 -2.85 -13.78
N ASP A 16 -34.08 -3.41 -14.97
CA ASP A 16 -32.91 -4.24 -15.24
C ASP A 16 -31.66 -3.42 -15.04
N GLY A 17 -30.65 -4.05 -14.41
CA GLY A 17 -29.33 -3.46 -14.24
C GLY A 17 -28.48 -3.58 -15.50
N TYR A 18 -27.22 -3.22 -15.36
CA TYR A 18 -26.20 -3.38 -16.42
C TYR A 18 -25.27 -4.54 -16.08
N ASP A 19 -24.79 -5.22 -17.12
CA ASP A 19 -23.68 -6.16 -16.97
C ASP A 19 -22.39 -5.38 -16.72
N ILE A 20 -21.56 -5.92 -15.81
CA ILE A 20 -20.23 -5.36 -15.52
C ILE A 20 -19.20 -6.32 -16.10
N ILE A 21 -18.40 -5.84 -17.05
CA ILE A 21 -17.27 -6.58 -17.60
C ILE A 21 -16.02 -6.13 -16.85
N THR A 22 -15.38 -7.06 -16.13
CA THR A 22 -14.17 -6.82 -15.37
C THR A 22 -12.94 -7.30 -16.13
N THR A 23 -11.76 -6.86 -15.67
CA THR A 23 -10.46 -7.34 -16.17
C THR A 23 -9.94 -8.55 -15.39
N ILE A 24 -10.69 -9.04 -14.41
CA ILE A 24 -10.32 -10.19 -13.58
C ILE A 24 -10.16 -11.44 -14.44
N ASP A 25 -9.04 -12.13 -14.24
CA ASP A 25 -8.79 -13.47 -14.78
C ASP A 25 -9.08 -14.50 -13.69
N VAL A 26 -10.03 -15.39 -13.94
CA VAL A 26 -10.50 -16.38 -12.94
C VAL A 26 -9.34 -17.29 -12.49
N GLY A 27 -8.47 -17.72 -13.40
CA GLY A 27 -7.36 -18.59 -13.05
C GLY A 27 -6.32 -17.87 -12.15
N ILE A 28 -6.04 -16.60 -12.43
CA ILE A 28 -5.13 -15.80 -11.59
C ILE A 28 -5.79 -15.49 -10.23
N GLN A 29 -7.11 -15.21 -10.21
CA GLN A 29 -7.88 -14.99 -8.99
C GLN A 29 -7.81 -16.22 -8.07
N ASP A 30 -8.07 -17.42 -8.59
CA ASP A 30 -8.04 -18.67 -7.83
C ASP A 30 -6.66 -18.96 -7.24
N ILE A 31 -5.60 -18.76 -8.02
CA ILE A 31 -4.21 -18.93 -7.56
C ILE A 31 -3.88 -17.93 -6.45
N ALA A 32 -4.23 -16.67 -6.63
CA ALA A 32 -3.99 -15.62 -5.65
C ALA A 32 -4.76 -15.87 -4.35
N GLU A 33 -6.03 -16.30 -4.44
CA GLU A 33 -6.85 -16.65 -3.29
C GLU A 33 -6.24 -17.79 -2.49
N LYS A 34 -5.90 -18.90 -3.15
CA LYS A 34 -5.26 -20.04 -2.50
C LYS A 34 -3.97 -19.64 -1.79
N ALA A 35 -3.09 -18.91 -2.47
CA ALA A 35 -1.82 -18.46 -1.91
C ALA A 35 -2.02 -17.56 -0.70
N LEU A 36 -2.97 -16.62 -0.78
CA LEU A 36 -3.31 -15.72 0.32
C LEU A 36 -3.85 -16.48 1.53
N VAL A 37 -4.82 -17.38 1.32
CA VAL A 37 -5.46 -18.17 2.40
C VAL A 37 -4.42 -19.05 3.09
N ASP A 38 -3.56 -19.73 2.33
CA ASP A 38 -2.49 -20.55 2.89
C ASP A 38 -1.55 -19.72 3.78
N GLN A 39 -1.17 -18.53 3.32
CA GLN A 39 -0.31 -17.63 4.10
C GLN A 39 -1.01 -17.05 5.33
N LEU A 40 -2.28 -16.69 5.24
CA LEU A 40 -3.08 -16.20 6.36
C LEU A 40 -3.21 -17.27 7.47
N LYS A 41 -3.39 -18.54 7.09
CA LYS A 41 -3.41 -19.68 8.03
C LYS A 41 -2.05 -19.85 8.71
N ASN A 42 -0.96 -19.82 7.93
CA ASN A 42 0.40 -19.96 8.44
C ASN A 42 0.77 -18.88 9.47
N LEU A 43 0.34 -17.66 9.22
CA LEU A 43 0.60 -16.51 10.09
C LEU A 43 -0.45 -16.32 11.20
N ASN A 44 -1.51 -17.13 11.21
CA ASN A 44 -2.69 -16.92 12.06
C ASN A 44 -3.23 -15.49 11.97
N ALA A 45 -3.17 -14.89 10.76
CA ALA A 45 -3.61 -13.52 10.54
C ALA A 45 -5.14 -13.43 10.54
N VAL A 46 -5.67 -12.24 10.85
CA VAL A 46 -7.13 -12.02 10.90
C VAL A 46 -7.69 -11.77 9.50
N TRP A 47 -6.95 -11.08 8.66
CA TRP A 47 -7.35 -10.75 7.30
C TRP A 47 -6.14 -10.48 6.41
N GLY A 48 -6.35 -10.46 5.12
CA GLY A 48 -5.34 -10.08 4.13
C GLY A 48 -5.94 -9.78 2.78
N VAL A 49 -5.12 -9.15 1.95
CA VAL A 49 -5.47 -8.74 0.59
C VAL A 49 -4.35 -9.15 -0.36
N ALA A 50 -4.72 -9.59 -1.56
CA ALA A 50 -3.79 -9.79 -2.66
C ALA A 50 -4.36 -9.16 -3.93
N ILE A 51 -3.57 -8.29 -4.58
CA ILE A 51 -3.93 -7.68 -5.85
C ILE A 51 -2.87 -8.07 -6.87
N VAL A 52 -3.30 -8.53 -8.04
CA VAL A 52 -2.43 -8.80 -9.19
C VAL A 52 -2.80 -7.85 -10.31
N MET A 53 -1.83 -7.12 -10.80
CA MET A 53 -2.02 -6.12 -11.86
C MET A 53 -1.07 -6.40 -13.03
N ASP A 54 -1.57 -6.33 -14.25
CA ASP A 54 -0.75 -6.33 -15.44
C ASP A 54 -0.03 -4.99 -15.57
N VAL A 55 1.30 -5.01 -15.59
CA VAL A 55 2.12 -3.80 -15.64
C VAL A 55 1.99 -3.05 -16.98
N ALA A 56 1.74 -3.77 -18.06
CA ALA A 56 1.66 -3.18 -19.40
C ALA A 56 0.34 -2.43 -19.63
N THR A 57 -0.76 -2.95 -19.09
CA THR A 57 -2.10 -2.41 -19.32
C THR A 57 -2.68 -1.67 -18.12
N GLY A 58 -2.20 -1.97 -16.89
CA GLY A 58 -2.80 -1.51 -15.64
C GLY A 58 -4.05 -2.30 -15.24
N ASP A 59 -4.40 -3.36 -15.97
CA ASP A 59 -5.55 -4.20 -15.65
C ASP A 59 -5.36 -4.95 -14.33
N VAL A 60 -6.34 -4.90 -13.46
CA VAL A 60 -6.38 -5.76 -12.28
C VAL A 60 -6.85 -7.15 -12.68
N LYS A 61 -5.95 -8.13 -12.57
CA LYS A 61 -6.20 -9.54 -12.92
C LYS A 61 -6.66 -10.38 -11.74
N ALA A 62 -6.37 -9.95 -10.52
CA ALA A 62 -6.94 -10.52 -9.30
C ALA A 62 -7.10 -9.44 -8.22
N ASN A 63 -8.17 -9.56 -7.42
CA ASN A 63 -8.42 -8.72 -6.25
C ASN A 63 -9.06 -9.59 -5.17
N VAL A 64 -8.22 -10.18 -4.33
CA VAL A 64 -8.61 -11.14 -3.30
C VAL A 64 -8.62 -10.46 -1.94
N ASN A 65 -9.71 -10.62 -1.20
CA ASN A 65 -9.91 -10.00 0.11
C ASN A 65 -10.44 -11.04 1.09
N MET A 66 -9.61 -11.56 1.97
CA MET A 66 -9.97 -12.63 2.87
C MET A 66 -10.00 -12.18 4.32
N THR A 67 -11.04 -12.56 5.03
CA THR A 67 -11.23 -12.31 6.47
C THR A 67 -11.56 -13.61 7.18
N ARG A 68 -10.95 -13.83 8.35
CA ARG A 68 -11.20 -15.01 9.17
C ARG A 68 -12.56 -14.91 9.85
N GLY A 69 -13.41 -15.91 9.61
CA GLY A 69 -14.69 -16.08 10.29
C GLY A 69 -14.55 -16.61 11.72
N ALA A 70 -15.67 -16.66 12.43
CA ALA A 70 -15.73 -17.17 13.80
C ALA A 70 -15.38 -18.68 13.89
N ASP A 71 -15.56 -19.41 12.81
CA ASP A 71 -15.23 -20.83 12.66
C ASP A 71 -13.75 -21.09 12.33
N GLY A 72 -12.94 -20.02 12.18
CA GLY A 72 -11.53 -20.10 11.82
C GLY A 72 -11.23 -20.23 10.33
N ASN A 73 -12.26 -20.36 9.49
CA ASN A 73 -12.10 -20.36 8.03
C ASN A 73 -12.02 -18.92 7.49
N TYR A 74 -11.52 -18.77 6.25
CA TYR A 74 -11.38 -17.47 5.59
C TYR A 74 -12.45 -17.33 4.52
N TYR A 75 -13.04 -16.14 4.47
CA TYR A 75 -14.13 -15.80 3.57
C TYR A 75 -13.90 -14.43 2.93
N GLU A 76 -14.33 -14.27 1.69
CA GLU A 76 -14.43 -12.99 1.06
C GLU A 76 -15.70 -12.29 1.55
N MET A 77 -15.54 -11.20 2.31
CA MET A 77 -16.65 -10.50 2.96
C MET A 77 -16.76 -9.05 2.50
N LYS A 78 -15.66 -8.37 2.32
CA LYS A 78 -15.59 -6.93 2.03
C LYS A 78 -14.34 -6.65 1.21
N ASN A 79 -14.45 -5.75 0.24
CA ASN A 79 -13.26 -5.30 -0.50
C ASN A 79 -12.35 -4.44 0.40
N LEU A 80 -11.48 -5.11 1.15
CA LEU A 80 -10.56 -4.50 2.10
C LEU A 80 -9.49 -3.65 1.41
N ALA A 81 -9.16 -3.99 0.17
CA ALA A 81 -8.17 -3.28 -0.63
C ALA A 81 -8.49 -1.78 -0.78
N VAL A 82 -9.78 -1.44 -0.83
CA VAL A 82 -10.25 -0.07 -1.05
C VAL A 82 -11.02 0.51 0.13
N SER A 83 -11.42 -0.31 1.08
CA SER A 83 -12.27 0.13 2.20
C SER A 83 -11.55 0.29 3.52
N ASN A 84 -10.34 -0.29 3.66
CA ASN A 84 -9.56 -0.19 4.87
C ASN A 84 -8.44 0.85 4.72
N LEU A 85 -8.37 1.75 5.69
CA LEU A 85 -7.23 2.66 5.84
C LEU A 85 -6.17 1.98 6.70
N MET A 86 -4.94 1.94 6.20
CA MET A 86 -3.80 1.37 6.93
C MET A 86 -2.52 2.12 6.55
N GLU A 87 -1.57 2.12 7.48
CA GLU A 87 -0.26 2.67 7.23
C GLU A 87 0.50 1.78 6.23
N PRO A 88 1.00 2.32 5.11
CA PRO A 88 1.71 1.54 4.09
C PRO A 88 3.05 0.99 4.59
N GLY A 89 3.58 1.55 5.67
CA GLY A 89 4.86 1.16 6.25
C GLY A 89 6.01 1.32 5.26
N SER A 90 6.94 0.38 5.29
CA SER A 90 8.18 0.43 4.47
C SER A 90 7.95 0.32 2.97
N THR A 91 6.78 -0.08 2.51
CA THR A 91 6.45 -0.07 1.07
C THR A 91 6.45 1.34 0.49
N PHE A 92 6.13 2.35 1.32
CA PHE A 92 6.15 3.75 0.93
C PHE A 92 7.57 4.30 0.64
N LYS A 93 8.61 3.63 1.15
CA LYS A 93 10.01 4.01 0.86
C LYS A 93 10.32 3.94 -0.63
N THR A 94 9.75 2.96 -1.34
CA THR A 94 9.90 2.85 -2.80
C THR A 94 9.38 4.12 -3.49
N ALA A 95 8.17 4.56 -3.16
CA ALA A 95 7.62 5.79 -3.71
C ALA A 95 8.50 7.02 -3.37
N SER A 96 8.99 7.10 -2.13
CA SER A 96 9.87 8.19 -1.69
C SER A 96 11.16 8.26 -2.50
N ILE A 97 11.80 7.13 -2.71
CA ILE A 97 13.05 7.04 -3.51
C ILE A 97 12.77 7.32 -4.99
N MET A 98 11.65 6.84 -5.54
CA MET A 98 11.27 7.13 -6.93
C MET A 98 11.14 8.63 -7.18
N VAL A 99 10.54 9.40 -6.25
CA VAL A 99 10.46 10.86 -6.38
C VAL A 99 11.85 11.48 -6.43
N ALA A 100 12.77 11.06 -5.56
CA ALA A 100 14.10 11.63 -5.50
C ALA A 100 14.95 11.26 -6.73
N LEU A 101 14.76 10.07 -7.30
CA LEU A 101 15.38 9.64 -8.56
C LEU A 101 14.84 10.44 -9.76
N GLU A 102 13.52 10.59 -9.85
CA GLU A 102 12.86 11.35 -10.93
C GLU A 102 13.25 12.83 -10.90
N ASP A 103 13.37 13.41 -9.71
CA ASP A 103 13.86 14.78 -9.52
C ASP A 103 15.38 14.92 -9.71
N LYS A 104 16.08 13.82 -10.00
CA LYS A 104 17.54 13.74 -10.25
C LYS A 104 18.39 14.24 -9.08
N TYR A 105 17.89 14.13 -7.87
CA TYR A 105 18.65 14.44 -6.66
C TYR A 105 19.60 13.33 -6.25
N ILE A 106 19.27 12.10 -6.63
CA ILE A 106 20.05 10.90 -6.34
C ILE A 106 20.12 10.00 -7.57
N THR A 107 21.07 9.08 -7.52
CA THR A 107 21.21 7.94 -8.43
C THR A 107 21.20 6.64 -7.61
N PRO A 108 21.05 5.45 -8.21
CA PRO A 108 21.06 4.19 -7.46
C PRO A 108 22.34 3.97 -6.62
N ASP A 109 23.45 4.51 -7.04
CA ASP A 109 24.78 4.47 -6.39
C ASP A 109 25.04 5.66 -5.47
N TYR A 110 24.07 6.58 -5.27
CA TYR A 110 24.20 7.67 -4.33
C TYR A 110 24.31 7.16 -2.91
N GLU A 111 25.42 7.54 -2.21
CA GLU A 111 25.72 7.05 -0.88
C GLU A 111 25.16 7.94 0.24
N VAL A 112 24.66 7.31 1.27
CA VAL A 112 24.19 7.94 2.53
C VAL A 112 24.91 7.28 3.70
N ASP A 113 25.41 8.09 4.61
CA ASP A 113 25.91 7.59 5.88
C ASP A 113 24.73 7.45 6.87
N THR A 114 24.34 6.22 7.12
CA THR A 114 23.30 5.89 8.10
C THR A 114 23.85 5.80 9.53
N GLN A 115 25.13 6.11 9.71
CA GLN A 115 25.82 6.05 10.99
C GLN A 115 25.66 4.68 11.67
N SER A 116 25.42 4.68 12.98
CA SER A 116 25.09 3.46 13.75
C SER A 116 23.64 3.01 13.59
N GLY A 117 22.93 3.45 12.55
CA GLY A 117 21.52 3.12 12.33
C GLY A 117 20.55 3.89 13.23
N ILE A 118 21.00 4.96 13.87
CA ILE A 118 20.15 5.85 14.67
C ILE A 118 20.60 7.29 14.48
N VAL A 119 19.63 8.15 14.13
CA VAL A 119 19.86 9.58 13.90
C VAL A 119 18.72 10.39 14.52
N ASN A 120 19.06 11.51 15.17
CA ASN A 120 18.02 12.45 15.61
C ASN A 120 17.65 13.36 14.45
N MET A 121 16.39 13.32 14.03
CA MET A 121 15.84 14.19 12.98
C MET A 121 14.77 15.08 13.59
N HIS A 122 15.03 16.38 13.67
CA HIS A 122 14.08 17.37 14.19
C HIS A 122 13.47 17.01 15.56
N GLY A 123 14.29 16.47 16.47
CA GLY A 123 13.86 16.08 17.81
C GLY A 123 13.25 14.67 17.92
N SER A 124 13.11 13.96 16.81
CA SER A 124 12.64 12.57 16.78
C SER A 124 13.77 11.62 16.40
N TRP A 125 13.80 10.45 17.05
CA TRP A 125 14.80 9.42 16.76
C TRP A 125 14.32 8.52 15.63
N MET A 126 15.01 8.60 14.48
CA MET A 126 14.88 7.66 13.40
C MET A 126 15.83 6.49 13.61
N ARG A 127 15.30 5.24 13.49
CA ARG A 127 16.09 4.04 13.75
C ARG A 127 15.91 3.01 12.64
N ASP A 128 17.03 2.40 12.25
CA ASP A 128 17.05 1.15 11.50
C ASP A 128 16.84 -0.04 12.44
N TRP A 129 16.39 -1.16 11.94
CA TRP A 129 16.11 -2.33 12.79
C TRP A 129 17.37 -2.87 13.50
N ASN A 130 18.55 -2.66 12.91
CA ASN A 130 19.84 -3.14 13.42
C ASN A 130 20.64 -2.05 14.17
N TRP A 131 20.03 -0.93 14.55
CA TRP A 131 20.71 0.17 15.25
C TRP A 131 21.47 -0.30 16.52
N HIS A 132 20.94 -1.31 17.23
CA HIS A 132 21.55 -1.91 18.41
C HIS A 132 22.75 -2.83 18.08
N ARG A 133 23.02 -3.09 16.80
CA ARG A 133 24.13 -3.90 16.30
C ARG A 133 25.13 -3.06 15.49
N GLY A 134 25.07 -1.72 15.58
CA GLY A 134 25.98 -0.81 14.93
C GLY A 134 25.52 -0.24 13.60
N GLY A 135 24.29 -0.52 13.17
CA GLY A 135 23.71 0.03 11.95
C GLY A 135 24.34 -0.52 10.65
N TYR A 136 24.19 0.24 9.59
CA TYR A 136 24.72 -0.13 8.26
C TYR A 136 25.89 0.76 7.83
N GLY A 137 26.15 1.88 8.56
CA GLY A 137 27.18 2.84 8.15
C GLY A 137 26.85 3.49 6.82
N LYS A 138 27.83 3.58 5.94
CA LYS A 138 27.71 4.21 4.62
C LYS A 138 27.23 3.19 3.60
N ILE A 139 26.06 3.41 3.00
CA ILE A 139 25.40 2.53 2.03
C ILE A 139 24.79 3.34 0.89
N ASP A 140 24.67 2.74 -0.29
CA ASP A 140 24.03 3.34 -1.45
C ASP A 140 22.50 3.20 -1.43
N VAL A 141 21.81 3.87 -2.35
CA VAL A 141 20.35 3.86 -2.48
C VAL A 141 19.82 2.45 -2.76
N THR A 142 20.52 1.65 -3.54
CA THR A 142 20.14 0.26 -3.80
C THR A 142 20.12 -0.52 -2.49
N ARG A 143 21.19 -0.41 -1.71
CA ARG A 143 21.31 -1.09 -0.42
C ARG A 143 20.31 -0.55 0.61
N ILE A 144 20.03 0.76 0.60
CA ILE A 144 19.00 1.37 1.47
C ILE A 144 17.65 0.69 1.27
N LEU A 145 17.23 0.43 0.02
CA LEU A 145 15.97 -0.28 -0.27
C LEU A 145 16.05 -1.76 0.10
N GLU A 146 17.13 -2.45 -0.23
CA GLU A 146 17.31 -3.89 0.09
C GLU A 146 17.18 -4.18 1.58
N VAL A 147 17.78 -3.34 2.43
CA VAL A 147 17.75 -3.50 3.89
C VAL A 147 16.63 -2.71 4.55
N SER A 148 15.83 -2.01 3.76
CA SER A 148 14.73 -1.18 4.24
C SER A 148 15.18 -0.15 5.31
N SER A 149 16.30 0.54 5.07
CA SER A 149 16.82 1.53 6.03
C SER A 149 15.87 2.72 6.20
N ASN A 150 15.41 2.92 7.42
CA ASN A 150 14.62 4.10 7.80
C ASN A 150 15.49 5.36 7.76
N VAL A 151 16.69 5.25 8.33
CA VAL A 151 17.65 6.36 8.39
C VAL A 151 18.05 6.79 7.00
N GLY A 152 18.35 5.83 6.10
CA GLY A 152 18.78 6.12 4.74
C GLY A 152 17.72 6.90 3.95
N VAL A 153 16.49 6.41 3.90
CA VAL A 153 15.40 7.07 3.17
C VAL A 153 15.08 8.43 3.79
N SER A 154 14.95 8.50 5.11
CA SER A 154 14.62 9.76 5.79
C SER A 154 15.71 10.82 5.59
N SER A 155 16.99 10.42 5.60
CA SER A 155 18.10 11.34 5.34
C SER A 155 18.08 11.93 3.93
N ILE A 156 17.71 11.12 2.92
CA ILE A 156 17.55 11.59 1.54
C ILE A 156 16.42 12.61 1.46
N ILE A 157 15.24 12.25 1.97
CA ILE A 157 14.06 13.13 1.88
C ILE A 157 14.30 14.41 2.68
N ASP A 158 14.84 14.31 3.88
CA ASP A 158 15.16 15.50 4.68
C ASP A 158 16.17 16.41 3.96
N LYS A 159 17.24 15.84 3.42
CA LYS A 159 18.29 16.62 2.74
C LYS A 159 17.78 17.40 1.55
N PHE A 160 16.94 16.82 0.72
CA PHE A 160 16.58 17.40 -0.57
C PHE A 160 15.21 18.09 -0.59
N TYR A 161 14.36 17.82 0.40
CA TYR A 161 12.98 18.36 0.40
C TYR A 161 12.62 19.16 1.65
N ARG A 162 13.52 19.25 2.65
CA ARG A 162 13.29 20.02 3.88
C ARG A 162 12.85 21.46 3.59
N ASP A 163 13.57 22.15 2.71
CA ASP A 163 13.35 23.57 2.41
C ASP A 163 12.14 23.80 1.48
N ASN A 164 11.72 22.75 0.77
CA ASN A 164 10.55 22.78 -0.10
C ASN A 164 9.82 21.43 -0.09
N PRO A 165 9.10 21.10 0.99
CA PRO A 165 8.38 19.82 1.12
C PRO A 165 7.26 19.67 0.10
N GLN A 166 6.72 20.78 -0.42
CA GLN A 166 5.70 20.74 -1.46
C GLN A 166 6.19 20.03 -2.71
N LYS A 167 7.46 20.19 -3.07
CA LYS A 167 8.05 19.49 -4.23
C LYS A 167 8.01 17.97 -4.08
N PHE A 168 8.22 17.44 -2.86
CA PHE A 168 8.08 16.02 -2.59
C PHE A 168 6.62 15.55 -2.77
N ILE A 169 5.67 16.30 -2.21
CA ILE A 169 4.24 16.02 -2.35
C ILE A 169 3.83 16.03 -3.82
N ASP A 170 4.30 17.01 -4.59
CA ASP A 170 4.00 17.09 -6.03
C ASP A 170 4.62 15.91 -6.81
N GLY A 171 5.77 15.40 -6.35
CA GLY A 171 6.38 14.16 -6.85
C GLY A 171 5.46 12.95 -6.64
N LEU A 172 4.92 12.77 -5.44
CA LEU A 172 3.96 11.72 -5.12
C LEU A 172 2.68 11.84 -5.96
N ARG A 173 2.20 13.07 -6.18
CA ARG A 173 1.03 13.35 -7.04
C ARG A 173 1.25 12.96 -8.49
N ARG A 174 2.45 13.16 -9.01
CA ARG A 174 2.80 12.69 -10.38
C ARG A 174 2.63 11.17 -10.52
N MET A 175 2.84 10.42 -9.44
CA MET A 175 2.60 8.97 -9.38
C MET A 175 1.14 8.60 -9.07
N SER A 176 0.24 9.59 -8.99
CA SER A 176 -1.19 9.40 -8.70
C SER A 176 -1.51 8.77 -7.34
N ILE A 177 -0.59 8.82 -6.36
CA ILE A 177 -0.74 8.19 -5.05
C ILE A 177 -1.91 8.82 -4.25
N ASP A 178 -2.20 10.11 -4.47
CA ASP A 178 -3.25 10.85 -3.77
C ASP A 178 -4.54 11.00 -4.59
N LYS A 179 -4.64 10.33 -5.75
CA LYS A 179 -5.85 10.41 -6.57
C LYS A 179 -6.93 9.48 -6.07
N PRO A 180 -8.20 9.94 -6.04
CA PRO A 180 -9.34 9.05 -5.79
C PRO A 180 -9.36 7.91 -6.80
N LEU A 181 -9.62 6.70 -6.34
CA LEU A 181 -9.71 5.52 -7.20
C LEU A 181 -10.99 5.50 -8.03
N ASN A 182 -12.00 6.34 -7.68
CA ASN A 182 -13.33 6.41 -8.33
C ASN A 182 -13.99 5.02 -8.50
N LEU A 183 -13.78 4.17 -7.54
CA LEU A 183 -14.45 2.88 -7.44
C LEU A 183 -15.82 3.13 -6.80
N GLY A 184 -16.81 3.33 -7.59
CA GLY A 184 -18.19 3.72 -7.39
C GLY A 184 -18.89 3.54 -6.07
#